data_2d1bd72d5fbcd9f8f4c49586baa166b2
#
_entry.id   2d1bd72d5fbcd9f8f4c49586baa166b2
#
_cell.length_a   1.000
_cell.length_b   1.000
_cell.length_c   1.000
_cell.angle_alpha   90.00
_cell.angle_beta   90.00
_cell.angle_gamma   90.00
#
_symmetry.space_group_name_H-M   'P 1'
#
loop_
_entity.id
_entity.type
_entity.pdbx_description
1 polymer ?
#
loop_
_entity_poly.entity_id
_entity_poly.type
_entity_poly.pdbx_seq_one_letter_code
_entity_poly.pdbx_strand_id
1 'polypeptide(L)'
;MKKIIFTLGLIAVSIGVFAQDGGSPMNKAVNKVTHSNDFLMIQLSYDGWAGAPDSIKSGLNRGFNIALMYDFPFKKSKLSMAAGLGVSTSGVYLKDHTMDIQGKLNPNQVSFPTSTAKKNKVATTYLEIPIELRYRSVPDNANKGFKAAIGVKVGALVDAHTKVKYTGANGSKDIDKDANRGFFNPWRFSATGRVGYGNFALFGAYSLNPLLKDNNSNNLDIRPY
;
A
#
# COMPACT_ATOMS: atom_id res chain seq x y z
N MET A 1 7.32 8.66 15.48
CA MET A 1 6.07 9.02 14.79
C MET A 1 5.90 10.53 14.61
N LYS A 2 6.06 11.37 15.63
CA LYS A 2 5.95 12.84 15.51
C LYS A 2 6.86 13.46 14.43
N LYS A 3 8.09 12.95 14.26
CA LYS A 3 9.06 13.46 13.29
C LYS A 3 8.66 13.18 11.82
N ILE A 4 8.03 12.04 11.53
CA ILE A 4 7.59 11.67 10.17
C ILE A 4 6.38 12.52 9.75
N ILE A 5 5.45 12.78 10.67
CA ILE A 5 4.27 13.63 10.41
C ILE A 5 4.71 15.07 10.15
N PHE A 6 5.72 15.54 10.89
CA PHE A 6 6.27 16.88 10.72
C PHE A 6 6.98 17.03 9.35
N THR A 7 7.71 15.99 8.92
CA THR A 7 8.40 15.99 7.62
C THR A 7 7.41 15.94 6.45
N LEU A 8 6.33 15.15 6.55
CA LEU A 8 5.27 15.11 5.55
C LEU A 8 4.52 16.46 5.48
N GLY A 9 4.26 17.07 6.65
CA GLY A 9 3.67 18.41 6.73
C GLY A 9 4.55 19.47 6.09
N LEU A 10 5.87 19.41 6.26
CA LEU A 10 6.83 20.34 5.67
C LEU A 10 6.90 20.20 4.14
N ILE A 11 6.83 18.98 3.62
CA ILE A 11 6.77 18.72 2.17
C ILE A 11 5.46 19.27 1.58
N ALA A 12 4.33 19.11 2.25
CA ALA A 12 3.06 19.65 1.79
C ALA A 12 3.04 21.20 1.81
N VAL A 13 3.66 21.83 2.81
CA VAL A 13 3.80 23.28 2.90
C VAL A 13 4.76 23.82 1.84
N SER A 14 5.86 23.09 1.54
CA SER A 14 6.81 23.53 0.50
C SER A 14 6.21 23.49 -0.91
N ILE A 15 5.30 22.57 -1.20
CA ILE A 15 4.57 22.54 -2.48
C ILE A 15 3.64 23.77 -2.60
N GLY A 16 3.03 24.22 -1.49
CA GLY A 16 2.16 25.40 -1.48
C GLY A 16 2.88 26.74 -1.73
N VAL A 17 4.14 26.86 -1.28
CA VAL A 17 4.93 28.10 -1.43
C VAL A 17 5.40 28.32 -2.89
N PHE A 18 5.61 27.23 -3.63
CA PHE A 18 6.01 27.33 -5.05
C PHE A 18 4.86 27.67 -6.03
N ALA A 19 3.62 27.65 -5.56
CA ALA A 19 2.45 27.93 -6.39
C ALA A 19 2.20 29.44 -6.66
N GLN A 20 2.97 30.34 -6.03
CA GLN A 20 2.71 31.78 -6.10
C GLN A 20 3.52 32.55 -7.14
N ASP A 21 4.53 31.95 -7.77
CA ASP A 21 5.39 32.64 -8.72
C ASP A 21 5.21 32.09 -10.14
N GLY A 22 4.44 32.82 -10.97
CA GLY A 22 3.92 32.38 -12.27
C GLY A 22 4.94 32.24 -13.40
N GLY A 23 6.27 32.26 -13.16
CA GLY A 23 7.28 32.32 -14.21
C GLY A 23 8.34 31.20 -14.26
N SER A 24 8.48 30.40 -13.24
CA SER A 24 9.56 29.40 -13.15
C SER A 24 9.22 28.10 -13.92
N PRO A 25 10.23 27.43 -14.53
CA PRO A 25 10.03 26.12 -15.16
C PRO A 25 9.41 25.08 -14.24
N MET A 26 9.69 25.16 -12.94
CA MET A 26 9.14 24.30 -11.92
C MET A 26 7.64 24.51 -11.72
N ASN A 27 7.15 25.77 -11.77
CA ASN A 27 5.72 26.08 -11.68
C ASN A 27 4.94 25.59 -12.90
N LYS A 28 5.53 25.65 -14.09
CA LYS A 28 4.93 25.03 -15.29
C LYS A 28 4.84 23.51 -15.15
N ALA A 29 5.84 22.86 -14.57
CA ALA A 29 5.82 21.44 -14.31
C ALA A 29 4.77 21.07 -13.24
N VAL A 30 4.72 21.78 -12.12
CA VAL A 30 3.73 21.59 -11.04
C VAL A 30 2.32 21.81 -11.57
N ASN A 31 2.06 22.90 -12.28
CA ASN A 31 0.75 23.16 -12.87
C ASN A 31 0.34 22.08 -13.88
N LYS A 32 1.26 21.58 -14.68
CA LYS A 32 0.99 20.49 -15.62
C LYS A 32 0.64 19.20 -14.91
N VAL A 33 1.26 18.89 -13.77
CA VAL A 33 0.98 17.70 -12.95
C VAL A 33 -0.37 17.85 -12.25
N THR A 34 -0.66 18.99 -11.64
CA THR A 34 -1.92 19.22 -10.89
C THR A 34 -3.15 19.34 -11.80
N HIS A 35 -2.97 19.68 -13.07
CA HIS A 35 -4.04 19.67 -14.07
C HIS A 35 -4.15 18.32 -14.81
N SER A 36 -3.34 17.33 -14.41
CA SER A 36 -3.50 15.96 -14.91
C SER A 36 -4.81 15.34 -14.42
N ASN A 37 -5.50 14.69 -15.31
CA ASN A 37 -6.68 13.92 -14.96
C ASN A 37 -6.28 12.74 -14.02
N ASP A 38 -7.06 12.54 -12.94
CA ASP A 38 -6.76 11.51 -11.92
C ASP A 38 -5.36 11.67 -11.26
N PHE A 39 -4.99 12.90 -10.96
CA PHE A 39 -3.72 13.25 -10.29
C PHE A 39 -3.58 12.61 -8.91
N LEU A 40 -4.62 12.66 -8.09
CA LEU A 40 -4.63 12.07 -6.76
C LEU A 40 -5.49 10.81 -6.75
N MET A 41 -4.89 9.70 -6.35
CA MET A 41 -5.56 8.42 -6.20
C MET A 41 -5.56 8.00 -4.73
N ILE A 42 -6.74 7.83 -4.15
CA ILE A 42 -6.94 7.33 -2.79
C ILE A 42 -7.71 6.02 -2.89
N GLN A 43 -7.19 4.98 -2.26
CA GLN A 43 -7.77 3.64 -2.31
C GLN A 43 -7.90 3.05 -0.89
N LEU A 44 -9.05 2.48 -0.60
CA LEU A 44 -9.30 1.64 0.56
C LEU A 44 -9.42 0.21 0.09
N SER A 45 -8.69 -0.71 0.71
CA SER A 45 -8.68 -2.11 0.32
C SER A 45 -9.08 -3.03 1.47
N TYR A 46 -9.61 -4.17 1.09
CA TYR A 46 -9.65 -5.36 1.90
C TYR A 46 -8.47 -6.24 1.47
N ASP A 47 -7.57 -6.50 2.38
CA ASP A 47 -6.33 -7.20 2.08
C ASP A 47 -6.39 -8.65 2.54
N GLY A 48 -5.71 -9.54 1.84
CA GLY A 48 -5.58 -10.92 2.23
C GLY A 48 -4.21 -11.49 1.89
N TRP A 49 -3.96 -12.70 2.37
CA TRP A 49 -2.73 -13.45 2.13
C TRP A 49 -3.07 -14.78 1.45
N ALA A 50 -2.79 -14.89 0.17
CA ALA A 50 -2.79 -16.18 -0.52
C ALA A 50 -1.62 -17.02 -0.01
N GLY A 51 -1.80 -18.34 0.09
CA GLY A 51 -0.77 -19.25 0.59
C GLY A 51 -0.58 -19.28 2.10
N ALA A 52 -1.25 -18.41 2.85
CA ALA A 52 -1.25 -18.51 4.32
C ALA A 52 -2.18 -19.64 4.79
N PRO A 53 -1.80 -20.41 5.84
CA PRO A 53 -2.67 -21.42 6.42
C PRO A 53 -3.99 -20.84 6.91
N ASP A 54 -5.10 -21.58 6.72
CA ASP A 54 -6.44 -21.09 7.12
C ASP A 54 -6.56 -20.89 8.63
N SER A 55 -5.81 -21.66 9.42
CA SER A 55 -5.77 -21.55 10.88
C SER A 55 -5.32 -20.19 11.40
N ILE A 56 -4.54 -19.43 10.62
CA ILE A 56 -4.02 -18.12 11.02
C ILE A 56 -4.75 -16.96 10.36
N LYS A 57 -5.63 -17.22 9.38
CA LYS A 57 -6.36 -16.15 8.67
C LYS A 57 -7.44 -15.55 9.56
N SER A 58 -7.53 -14.23 9.57
CA SER A 58 -8.57 -13.46 10.26
C SER A 58 -9.39 -12.62 9.25
N GLY A 59 -10.64 -12.32 9.63
CA GLY A 59 -11.63 -11.85 8.68
C GLY A 59 -11.61 -10.38 8.29
N LEU A 60 -10.98 -9.45 8.99
CA LEU A 60 -11.17 -8.01 8.71
C LEU A 60 -9.84 -7.25 8.51
N ASN A 61 -9.20 -7.55 7.41
CA ASN A 61 -7.95 -6.92 7.01
C ASN A 61 -8.21 -5.64 6.21
N ARG A 62 -7.39 -4.62 6.41
CA ARG A 62 -7.60 -3.31 5.78
C ARG A 62 -6.31 -2.73 5.28
N GLY A 63 -6.36 -2.20 4.06
CA GLY A 63 -5.29 -1.41 3.47
C GLY A 63 -5.75 0.00 3.15
N PHE A 64 -4.77 0.87 3.05
CA PHE A 64 -4.93 2.25 2.60
C PHE A 64 -3.79 2.60 1.67
N ASN A 65 -4.12 3.09 0.49
CA ASN A 65 -3.14 3.50 -0.50
C ASN A 65 -3.43 4.94 -0.92
N ILE A 66 -2.38 5.72 -1.04
CA ILE A 66 -2.43 7.06 -1.62
C ILE A 66 -1.32 7.19 -2.65
N ALA A 67 -1.65 7.70 -3.83
CA ALA A 67 -0.66 7.91 -4.89
C ALA A 67 -0.92 9.21 -5.65
N LEU A 68 0.16 9.87 -6.02
CA LEU A 68 0.17 10.97 -6.96
C LEU A 68 0.54 10.40 -8.34
N MET A 69 -0.36 10.57 -9.30
CA MET A 69 -0.24 10.01 -10.63
C MET A 69 -0.09 11.11 -11.67
N TYR A 70 0.73 10.87 -12.65
CA TYR A 70 0.79 11.69 -13.84
C TYR A 70 0.33 10.89 -15.06
N ASP A 71 -0.57 11.47 -15.85
CA ASP A 71 -1.22 10.83 -17.00
C ASP A 71 -0.59 11.33 -18.31
N PHE A 72 -0.22 10.40 -19.16
CA PHE A 72 0.36 10.63 -20.48
C PHE A 72 -0.67 10.20 -21.55
N PRO A 73 -1.57 11.08 -22.00
CA PRO A 73 -2.57 10.74 -22.99
C PRO A 73 -1.94 10.47 -24.35
N PHE A 74 -2.37 9.40 -25.00
CA PHE A 74 -2.00 9.14 -26.39
C PHE A 74 -2.85 10.01 -27.31
N LYS A 75 -2.19 10.70 -28.24
CA LYS A 75 -2.84 11.64 -29.16
C LYS A 75 -4.02 10.94 -29.90
N LYS A 76 -5.18 11.59 -29.88
CA LYS A 76 -6.42 11.13 -30.53
C LYS A 76 -6.91 9.73 -30.09
N SER A 77 -6.56 9.30 -28.89
CA SER A 77 -6.92 7.98 -28.36
C SER A 77 -7.68 8.08 -27.05
N LYS A 78 -8.50 7.08 -26.76
CA LYS A 78 -9.11 6.86 -25.44
C LYS A 78 -8.17 6.18 -24.45
N LEU A 79 -6.94 5.92 -24.86
CA LEU A 79 -5.90 5.30 -24.05
C LEU A 79 -4.92 6.35 -23.55
N SER A 80 -4.43 6.13 -22.34
CA SER A 80 -3.34 6.88 -21.75
C SER A 80 -2.44 5.96 -20.92
N MET A 81 -1.21 6.34 -20.74
CA MET A 81 -0.30 5.72 -19.79
C MET A 81 -0.18 6.62 -18.57
N ALA A 82 -0.14 6.05 -17.39
CA ALA A 82 0.05 6.82 -16.16
C ALA A 82 1.15 6.21 -15.32
N ALA A 83 1.94 7.07 -14.70
CA ALA A 83 2.95 6.67 -13.72
C ALA A 83 2.91 7.62 -12.52
N GLY A 84 3.36 7.15 -11.36
CA GLY A 84 3.29 7.96 -10.16
C GLY A 84 4.15 7.49 -9.02
N LEU A 85 3.94 8.12 -7.87
CA LEU A 85 4.53 7.75 -6.60
C LEU A 85 3.43 7.64 -5.55
N GLY A 86 3.50 6.64 -4.72
CA GLY A 86 2.50 6.40 -3.70
C GLY A 86 3.02 5.70 -2.46
N VAL A 87 2.20 5.70 -1.43
CA VAL A 87 2.42 4.95 -0.20
C VAL A 87 1.25 4.00 -0.01
N SER A 88 1.57 2.74 0.23
CA SER A 88 0.61 1.67 0.46
C SER A 88 0.82 1.11 1.85
N THR A 89 -0.23 1.05 2.65
CA THR A 89 -0.22 0.40 3.96
C THR A 89 -1.20 -0.76 3.96
N SER A 90 -0.77 -1.89 4.49
CA SER A 90 -1.59 -3.08 4.65
C SER A 90 -1.57 -3.54 6.10
N GLY A 91 -2.71 -3.96 6.61
CA GLY A 91 -2.84 -4.47 7.97
C GLY A 91 -3.65 -5.74 8.01
N VAL A 92 -2.97 -6.87 8.16
CA VAL A 92 -3.57 -8.20 8.23
C VAL A 92 -3.67 -8.64 9.68
N TYR A 93 -4.86 -9.09 10.09
CA TYR A 93 -5.10 -9.64 11.42
C TYR A 93 -4.94 -11.16 11.38
N LEU A 94 -4.32 -11.71 12.41
CA LEU A 94 -4.16 -13.13 12.59
C LEU A 94 -5.13 -13.64 13.66
N LYS A 95 -5.71 -14.80 13.41
CA LYS A 95 -6.61 -15.47 14.35
C LYS A 95 -5.80 -16.39 15.26
N ASP A 96 -5.94 -16.20 16.57
CA ASP A 96 -5.33 -17.04 17.63
C ASP A 96 -3.81 -17.29 17.48
N HIS A 97 -3.15 -16.52 16.63
CA HIS A 97 -1.71 -16.59 16.38
C HIS A 97 -1.11 -15.19 16.32
N THR A 98 0.17 -15.07 16.65
CA THR A 98 0.98 -13.89 16.36
C THR A 98 2.07 -14.25 15.36
N MET A 99 2.72 -13.27 14.76
CA MET A 99 3.85 -13.47 13.88
C MET A 99 5.12 -13.03 14.60
N ASP A 100 6.02 -13.97 14.87
CA ASP A 100 7.33 -13.65 15.46
C ASP A 100 8.26 -13.14 14.37
N ILE A 101 8.46 -11.82 14.35
CA ILE A 101 9.39 -11.13 13.45
C ILE A 101 10.68 -10.71 14.15
N GLN A 102 10.84 -11.04 15.43
CA GLN A 102 12.08 -10.80 16.18
C GLN A 102 13.01 -12.02 16.20
N GLY A 103 12.51 -13.16 15.75
CA GLY A 103 13.26 -14.42 15.80
C GLY A 103 13.43 -14.94 17.22
N LYS A 104 12.51 -14.62 18.13
CA LYS A 104 12.56 -15.06 19.55
C LYS A 104 12.48 -16.58 19.66
N LEU A 105 11.68 -17.22 18.80
CA LEU A 105 11.53 -18.67 18.75
C LEU A 105 12.51 -19.32 17.76
N ASN A 106 12.73 -18.67 16.61
CA ASN A 106 13.68 -19.14 15.61
C ASN A 106 14.37 -17.93 14.94
N PRO A 107 15.66 -17.71 15.18
CA PRO A 107 16.37 -16.54 14.62
C PRO A 107 16.40 -16.46 13.11
N ASN A 108 16.22 -17.58 12.42
CA ASN A 108 16.36 -17.68 10.96
C ASN A 108 15.04 -17.82 10.22
N GLN A 109 13.92 -17.99 10.94
CA GLN A 109 12.63 -18.27 10.31
C GLN A 109 11.49 -17.53 11.01
N VAL A 110 10.51 -17.09 10.22
CA VAL A 110 9.25 -16.58 10.75
C VAL A 110 8.43 -17.74 11.32
N SER A 111 7.95 -17.56 12.52
CA SER A 111 7.04 -18.51 13.19
C SER A 111 5.72 -17.85 13.55
N PHE A 112 4.68 -18.67 13.67
CA PHE A 112 3.33 -18.25 14.02
C PHE A 112 2.88 -18.91 15.33
N PRO A 113 3.44 -18.50 16.47
CA PRO A 113 3.06 -19.05 17.76
C PRO A 113 1.59 -18.73 18.08
N THR A 114 0.94 -19.67 18.80
CA THR A 114 -0.40 -19.46 19.34
C THR A 114 -0.41 -18.27 20.29
N SER A 115 -1.44 -17.45 20.21
CA SER A 115 -1.58 -16.25 21.03
C SER A 115 -3.00 -16.14 21.58
N THR A 116 -3.10 -15.93 22.88
CA THR A 116 -4.37 -15.63 23.57
C THR A 116 -4.74 -14.16 23.52
N ALA A 117 -3.94 -13.35 22.83
CA ALA A 117 -4.17 -11.92 22.70
C ALA A 117 -5.45 -11.62 21.91
N LYS A 118 -6.17 -10.60 22.35
CA LYS A 118 -7.44 -10.19 21.74
C LYS A 118 -7.30 -9.76 20.26
N LYS A 119 -6.14 -9.20 19.89
CA LYS A 119 -5.87 -8.77 18.51
C LYS A 119 -4.39 -8.91 18.19
N ASN A 120 -4.11 -9.63 17.11
CA ASN A 120 -2.79 -9.78 16.53
C ASN A 120 -2.82 -9.17 15.13
N LYS A 121 -1.97 -8.20 14.86
CA LYS A 121 -1.92 -7.50 13.58
C LYS A 121 -0.51 -7.49 13.03
N VAL A 122 -0.35 -7.82 11.78
CA VAL A 122 0.85 -7.58 10.98
C VAL A 122 0.57 -6.37 10.09
N ALA A 123 1.44 -5.39 10.13
CA ALA A 123 1.31 -4.21 9.28
C ALA A 123 2.57 -4.01 8.46
N THR A 124 2.39 -3.72 7.17
CA THR A 124 3.47 -3.40 6.25
C THR A 124 3.18 -2.09 5.54
N THR A 125 4.23 -1.33 5.26
CA THR A 125 4.15 -0.07 4.51
C THR A 125 5.18 -0.08 3.39
N TYR A 126 4.73 0.19 2.18
CA TYR A 126 5.56 0.27 0.98
C TYR A 126 5.49 1.66 0.37
N LEU A 127 6.63 2.15 -0.10
CA LEU A 127 6.70 3.23 -1.07
C LEU A 127 6.60 2.60 -2.45
N GLU A 128 5.64 3.03 -3.27
CA GLU A 128 5.31 2.38 -4.54
C GLU A 128 5.42 3.32 -5.74
N ILE A 129 5.82 2.74 -6.86
CA ILE A 129 5.76 3.34 -8.19
C ILE A 129 4.70 2.56 -8.97
N PRO A 130 3.44 3.05 -9.05
CA PRO A 130 2.43 2.50 -9.93
C PRO A 130 2.67 2.94 -11.37
N ILE A 131 2.46 2.02 -12.33
CA ILE A 131 2.47 2.26 -13.77
C ILE A 131 1.21 1.60 -14.33
N GLU A 132 0.36 2.38 -14.98
CA GLU A 132 -0.96 1.93 -15.48
C GLU A 132 -1.15 2.27 -16.95
N LEU A 133 -1.72 1.35 -17.71
CA LEU A 133 -2.36 1.62 -18.99
C LEU A 133 -3.85 1.86 -18.71
N ARG A 134 -4.35 3.03 -19.08
CA ARG A 134 -5.70 3.50 -18.78
C ARG A 134 -6.53 3.64 -20.04
N TYR A 135 -7.78 3.22 -19.94
CA TYR A 135 -8.82 3.49 -20.92
C TYR A 135 -9.87 4.41 -20.32
N ARG A 136 -10.30 5.46 -21.06
CA ARG A 136 -11.41 6.34 -20.71
C ARG A 136 -12.39 6.46 -21.87
N SER A 137 -13.64 6.24 -21.61
CA SER A 137 -14.70 6.44 -22.64
C SER A 137 -14.84 7.92 -23.02
N VAL A 138 -14.57 8.83 -22.06
CA VAL A 138 -14.56 10.31 -22.24
C VAL A 138 -13.17 10.83 -21.91
N PRO A 139 -12.27 10.98 -22.90
CA PRO A 139 -10.87 11.38 -22.65
C PRO A 139 -10.73 12.78 -22.02
N ASP A 140 -11.59 13.71 -22.42
CA ASP A 140 -11.50 15.11 -22.02
C ASP A 140 -12.07 15.41 -20.63
N ASN A 141 -12.74 14.43 -20.01
CA ASN A 141 -13.32 14.59 -18.68
C ASN A 141 -13.14 13.32 -17.84
N ALA A 142 -12.15 13.37 -16.97
CA ALA A 142 -11.83 12.26 -16.08
C ALA A 142 -12.95 11.91 -15.08
N ASN A 143 -13.87 12.82 -14.83
CA ASN A 143 -14.96 12.63 -13.87
C ASN A 143 -16.23 12.07 -14.52
N LYS A 144 -16.19 11.74 -15.83
CA LYS A 144 -17.33 11.20 -16.57
C LYS A 144 -16.96 9.91 -17.32
N GLY A 145 -17.97 9.06 -17.47
CA GLY A 145 -17.87 7.87 -18.30
C GLY A 145 -17.17 6.69 -17.65
N PHE A 146 -17.09 5.62 -18.42
CA PHE A 146 -16.44 4.38 -18.02
C PHE A 146 -14.92 4.51 -18.09
N LYS A 147 -14.25 3.91 -17.11
CA LYS A 147 -12.80 3.85 -17.00
C LYS A 147 -12.35 2.43 -16.72
N ALA A 148 -11.25 2.04 -17.30
CA ALA A 148 -10.54 0.81 -16.96
C ALA A 148 -9.04 1.07 -16.95
N ALA A 149 -8.33 0.35 -16.10
CA ALA A 149 -6.86 0.38 -16.09
C ALA A 149 -6.32 -0.99 -15.74
N ILE A 150 -5.20 -1.32 -16.35
CA ILE A 150 -4.35 -2.44 -15.96
C ILE A 150 -2.95 -1.90 -15.72
N GLY A 151 -2.23 -2.49 -14.79
CA GLY A 151 -0.90 -1.97 -14.48
C GLY A 151 -0.09 -2.87 -13.58
N VAL A 152 1.06 -2.35 -13.25
CA VAL A 152 2.00 -2.95 -12.30
C VAL A 152 2.40 -1.92 -11.26
N LYS A 153 2.75 -2.39 -10.07
CA LYS A 153 3.33 -1.59 -9.01
C LYS A 153 4.67 -2.19 -8.60
N VAL A 154 5.65 -1.37 -8.45
CA VAL A 154 6.94 -1.72 -7.84
C VAL A 154 7.02 -0.99 -6.52
N GLY A 155 7.19 -1.72 -5.42
CA GLY A 155 7.22 -1.17 -4.07
C GLY A 155 8.49 -1.51 -3.32
N ALA A 156 9.00 -0.54 -2.56
CA ALA A 156 10.09 -0.72 -1.60
C ALA A 156 9.52 -0.72 -0.17
N LEU A 157 9.90 -1.71 0.65
CA LEU A 157 9.44 -1.84 2.03
C LEU A 157 10.02 -0.73 2.91
N VAL A 158 9.16 0.10 3.47
CA VAL A 158 9.53 1.19 4.40
C VAL A 158 9.40 0.75 5.85
N ASP A 159 8.31 0.07 6.19
CA ASP A 159 8.04 -0.38 7.55
C ASP A 159 7.34 -1.74 7.55
N ALA A 160 7.73 -2.58 8.52
CA ALA A 160 7.03 -3.82 8.82
C ALA A 160 7.03 -4.02 10.34
N HIS A 161 5.83 -4.20 10.91
CA HIS A 161 5.70 -4.40 12.35
C HIS A 161 4.52 -5.30 12.68
N THR A 162 4.64 -5.98 13.81
CA THR A 162 3.53 -6.67 14.47
C THR A 162 3.00 -5.82 15.62
N LYS A 163 1.71 -5.94 15.88
CA LYS A 163 1.04 -5.30 17.01
C LYS A 163 0.14 -6.30 17.69
N VAL A 164 0.49 -6.65 18.90
CA VAL A 164 -0.26 -7.58 19.75
C VAL A 164 -0.94 -6.79 20.84
N LYS A 165 -2.24 -7.01 21.03
CA LYS A 165 -3.03 -6.34 22.07
C LYS A 165 -3.56 -7.36 23.05
N TYR A 166 -3.08 -7.27 24.28
CA TYR A 166 -3.55 -8.03 25.40
C TYR A 166 -4.64 -7.24 26.17
N THR A 167 -5.56 -7.98 26.80
CA THR A 167 -6.48 -7.40 27.77
C THR A 167 -6.26 -8.16 29.08
N GLY A 168 -5.67 -7.48 30.06
CA GLY A 168 -5.46 -8.06 31.39
C GLY A 168 -6.77 -8.29 32.14
N ALA A 169 -6.72 -9.10 33.22
CA ALA A 169 -7.86 -9.41 34.05
C ALA A 169 -8.59 -8.18 34.62
N ASN A 170 -7.84 -7.10 34.83
CA ASN A 170 -8.38 -5.83 35.36
C ASN A 170 -8.84 -4.87 34.24
N GLY A 171 -9.02 -5.34 32.99
CA GLY A 171 -9.38 -4.51 31.86
C GLY A 171 -8.23 -3.63 31.33
N SER A 172 -7.03 -3.74 31.87
CA SER A 172 -5.83 -3.06 31.34
C SER A 172 -5.57 -3.49 29.90
N LYS A 173 -5.12 -2.55 29.08
CA LYS A 173 -4.82 -2.80 27.67
C LYS A 173 -3.32 -2.61 27.45
N ASP A 174 -2.60 -3.71 27.36
CA ASP A 174 -1.20 -3.70 27.01
C ASP A 174 -1.03 -3.92 25.51
N ILE A 175 -0.13 -3.15 24.92
CA ILE A 175 0.17 -3.20 23.48
C ILE A 175 1.65 -3.43 23.32
N ASP A 176 1.98 -4.62 22.81
CA ASP A 176 3.31 -4.96 22.37
C ASP A 176 3.45 -4.66 20.87
N LYS A 177 4.51 -3.96 20.49
CA LYS A 177 4.81 -3.60 19.11
C LYS A 177 6.24 -3.93 18.79
N ASP A 178 6.43 -4.97 18.00
CA ASP A 178 7.71 -5.36 17.43
C ASP A 178 7.83 -4.83 16.00
N ALA A 179 8.95 -4.20 15.67
CA ALA A 179 9.24 -3.72 14.33
C ALA A 179 10.54 -4.35 13.82
N ASN A 180 10.44 -5.11 12.74
CA ASN A 180 11.59 -5.70 12.06
C ASN A 180 11.25 -5.97 10.60
N ARG A 181 12.10 -5.49 9.70
CA ARG A 181 11.98 -5.70 8.24
C ARG A 181 12.82 -6.87 7.75
N GLY A 182 13.66 -7.44 8.60
CA GLY A 182 14.67 -8.44 8.22
C GLY A 182 14.09 -9.68 7.54
N PHE A 183 12.91 -10.13 7.96
CA PHE A 183 12.23 -11.31 7.44
C PHE A 183 11.39 -11.05 6.18
N PHE A 184 11.07 -9.78 5.91
CA PHE A 184 10.23 -9.41 4.78
C PHE A 184 11.04 -9.18 3.51
N ASN A 185 10.42 -9.45 2.37
CA ASN A 185 11.01 -9.11 1.09
C ASN A 185 11.07 -7.58 0.95
N PRO A 186 12.25 -6.99 0.67
CA PRO A 186 12.38 -5.55 0.56
C PRO A 186 11.66 -4.96 -0.65
N TRP A 187 11.42 -5.79 -1.67
CA TRP A 187 10.72 -5.40 -2.89
C TRP A 187 9.38 -6.10 -3.02
N ARG A 188 8.39 -5.39 -3.53
CA ARG A 188 7.08 -5.92 -3.89
C ARG A 188 6.76 -5.58 -5.33
N PHE A 189 6.44 -6.59 -6.12
CA PHE A 189 5.94 -6.47 -7.48
C PHE A 189 4.49 -6.91 -7.50
N SER A 190 3.58 -6.07 -7.97
CA SER A 190 2.15 -6.40 -7.98
C SER A 190 1.54 -6.11 -9.34
N ALA A 191 0.69 -7.02 -9.81
CA ALA A 191 -0.22 -6.75 -10.91
C ALA A 191 -1.46 -6.05 -10.37
N THR A 192 -2.02 -5.10 -11.11
CA THR A 192 -3.19 -4.32 -10.71
C THR A 192 -4.22 -4.23 -11.83
N GLY A 193 -5.49 -4.22 -11.45
CA GLY A 193 -6.61 -3.95 -12.35
C GLY A 193 -7.60 -2.99 -11.69
N ARG A 194 -8.21 -2.12 -12.48
CA ARG A 194 -9.18 -1.15 -12.00
C ARG A 194 -10.27 -0.95 -13.03
N VAL A 195 -11.51 -0.91 -12.58
CA VAL A 195 -12.68 -0.55 -13.40
C VAL A 195 -13.56 0.42 -12.64
N GLY A 196 -14.11 1.41 -13.33
CA GLY A 196 -14.89 2.43 -12.65
C GLY A 196 -15.77 3.28 -13.58
N TYR A 197 -16.54 4.12 -12.96
CA TYR A 197 -17.37 5.10 -13.61
C TYR A 197 -17.32 6.43 -12.85
N GLY A 198 -17.10 7.53 -13.58
CA GLY A 198 -16.96 8.84 -12.93
C GLY A 198 -15.78 8.86 -11.95
N ASN A 199 -16.04 9.23 -10.71
CA ASN A 199 -15.03 9.36 -9.66
C ASN A 199 -14.80 8.08 -8.85
N PHE A 200 -15.61 7.04 -9.07
CA PHE A 200 -15.56 5.80 -8.31
C PHE A 200 -14.96 4.68 -9.15
N ALA A 201 -14.13 3.87 -8.52
CA ALA A 201 -13.58 2.69 -9.18
C ALA A 201 -13.38 1.55 -8.16
N LEU A 202 -13.62 0.34 -8.63
CA LEU A 202 -13.18 -0.88 -7.96
C LEU A 202 -11.78 -1.22 -8.46
N PHE A 203 -10.92 -1.66 -7.57
CA PHE A 203 -9.57 -2.08 -7.93
C PHE A 203 -9.24 -3.42 -7.27
N GLY A 204 -8.35 -4.15 -7.91
CA GLY A 204 -7.72 -5.34 -7.38
C GLY A 204 -6.21 -5.27 -7.58
N ALA A 205 -5.47 -5.85 -6.67
CA ALA A 205 -4.02 -5.98 -6.75
C ALA A 205 -3.60 -7.36 -6.28
N TYR A 206 -2.59 -7.94 -6.90
CA TYR A 206 -2.03 -9.23 -6.52
C TYR A 206 -0.51 -9.17 -6.56
N SER A 207 0.14 -9.56 -5.45
CA SER A 207 1.60 -9.61 -5.36
C SER A 207 2.16 -10.79 -6.17
N LEU A 208 3.07 -10.48 -7.07
CA LEU A 208 3.73 -11.48 -7.93
C LEU A 208 4.86 -12.20 -7.20
N ASN A 209 5.42 -11.59 -6.16
CA ASN A 209 6.46 -12.16 -5.33
C ASN A 209 5.98 -12.37 -3.88
N PRO A 210 6.61 -13.30 -3.14
CA PRO A 210 6.29 -13.56 -1.75
C PRO A 210 6.51 -12.34 -0.83
N LEU A 211 5.71 -12.27 0.25
CA LEU A 211 5.86 -11.28 1.31
C LEU A 211 7.14 -11.49 2.13
N LEU A 212 7.48 -12.75 2.37
CA LEU A 212 8.65 -13.16 3.15
C LEU A 212 9.81 -13.54 2.25
N LYS A 213 11.03 -13.38 2.73
CA LYS A 213 12.22 -13.88 2.04
C LYS A 213 12.22 -15.41 2.04
N ASP A 214 12.68 -16.03 0.96
CA ASP A 214 12.68 -17.49 0.78
C ASP A 214 13.37 -18.24 1.93
N ASN A 215 14.50 -17.74 2.42
CA ASN A 215 15.23 -18.35 3.54
C ASN A 215 14.51 -18.23 4.90
N ASN A 216 13.50 -17.38 5.00
CA ASN A 216 12.81 -17.04 6.25
C ASN A 216 11.34 -17.47 6.23
N SER A 217 10.87 -18.02 5.13
CA SER A 217 9.43 -18.27 4.89
C SER A 217 8.91 -19.58 5.48
N ASN A 218 9.77 -20.45 6.01
CA ASN A 218 9.38 -21.81 6.45
C ASN A 218 8.52 -22.55 5.39
N ASN A 219 8.91 -22.44 4.10
CA ASN A 219 8.19 -22.94 2.92
C ASN A 219 6.78 -22.33 2.71
N LEU A 220 6.46 -21.21 3.33
CA LEU A 220 5.19 -20.52 3.14
C LEU A 220 5.33 -19.45 2.02
N ASP A 221 4.71 -19.69 0.89
CA ASP A 221 4.61 -18.71 -0.21
C ASP A 221 3.40 -17.79 0.02
N ILE A 222 3.55 -16.85 0.95
CA ILE A 222 2.49 -15.88 1.30
C ILE A 222 2.54 -14.72 0.31
N ARG A 223 1.47 -14.52 -0.46
CA ARG A 223 1.32 -13.42 -1.42
C ARG A 223 0.15 -12.52 -1.04
N PRO A 224 0.37 -11.23 -0.76
CA PRO A 224 -0.69 -10.25 -0.53
C PRO A 224 -1.57 -10.02 -1.78
N TYR A 225 -2.87 -9.85 -1.55
CA TYR A 225 -3.87 -9.48 -2.58
C TYR A 225 -4.89 -8.50 -2.01
#